data_9c6379b527021027cd93a15bd4fb59cf
#
_entry.id   9c6379b527021027cd93a15bd4fb59cf
#
_cell.length_a   1.000
_cell.length_b   1.000
_cell.length_c   1.000
_cell.angle_alpha   90.00
_cell.angle_beta   90.00
_cell.angle_gamma   90.00
#
_symmetry.space_group_name_H-M   'P 1'
#
loop_
_entity.id
_entity.type
_entity.pdbx_description
1 polymer ?
#
loop_
_entity_poly.entity_id
_entity_poly.type
_entity_poly.pdbx_seq_one_letter_code
_entity_poly.pdbx_strand_id
1 'polypeptide(L)'
;MRHKKRNTITNADVRGEILETMKEYKVLFLTCNKNTLGLYKWLETKVNVKLLEEKITLDFVREYKPNLIVSYNYSYIISKNIIEYMCGNIVNLHISYLPWNRGASPNFWSFIDDTPKGVTIHQIDSGLDTGKIIFQKKCLFDISKETFASTYEKLNYEIIELFKKNWKNIKEKKYVLHEQTESGSYHTTLELDELKRECPFEWCDNIEEYIKKYEKYKTRRN
;
A
#
# COMPACT_ATOMS: atom_id res chain seq x y z
N MET A 1 -11.51 -16.62 59.14
CA MET A 1 -12.12 -16.30 57.83
C MET A 1 -11.39 -15.11 57.21
N ARG A 2 -10.58 -15.30 56.16
CA ARG A 2 -9.89 -14.22 55.46
C ARG A 2 -10.72 -13.83 54.23
N HIS A 3 -11.30 -12.64 54.25
CA HIS A 3 -11.95 -12.06 53.07
C HIS A 3 -10.93 -11.71 51.99
N LYS A 4 -10.95 -12.48 50.88
CA LYS A 4 -10.27 -12.08 49.64
C LYS A 4 -10.98 -10.84 49.07
N LYS A 5 -10.35 -9.66 49.11
CA LYS A 5 -10.78 -8.47 48.33
C LYS A 5 -10.68 -8.86 46.86
N ARG A 6 -11.80 -8.87 46.15
CA ARG A 6 -11.83 -8.88 44.68
C ARG A 6 -11.45 -7.50 44.23
N ASN A 7 -10.29 -7.35 43.62
CA ASN A 7 -9.93 -6.14 42.88
C ASN A 7 -10.88 -6.02 41.68
N THR A 8 -11.78 -5.08 41.73
CA THR A 8 -12.65 -4.71 40.60
C THR A 8 -11.84 -3.79 39.71
N ILE A 9 -11.41 -4.30 38.53
CA ILE A 9 -10.76 -3.49 37.48
C ILE A 9 -11.81 -2.47 37.03
N THR A 10 -11.48 -1.18 37.11
CA THR A 10 -12.40 -0.11 36.70
C THR A 10 -12.27 0.19 35.21
N ASN A 11 -13.32 0.77 34.62
CA ASN A 11 -13.26 1.22 33.20
C ASN A 11 -12.17 2.28 32.97
N ALA A 12 -11.71 2.97 34.01
CA ALA A 12 -10.60 3.92 33.96
C ALA A 12 -9.24 3.20 33.85
N ASP A 13 -9.07 2.09 34.61
CA ASP A 13 -7.84 1.27 34.55
C ASP A 13 -7.68 0.62 33.18
N VAL A 14 -8.78 0.10 32.62
CA VAL A 14 -8.78 -0.49 31.25
C VAL A 14 -8.46 0.58 30.18
N ARG A 15 -8.99 1.79 30.33
CA ARG A 15 -8.65 2.91 29.44
C ARG A 15 -7.20 3.33 29.56
N GLY A 16 -6.64 3.35 30.77
CA GLY A 16 -5.24 3.66 31.04
C GLY A 16 -4.31 2.64 30.38
N GLU A 17 -4.56 1.33 30.58
CA GLU A 17 -3.79 0.25 29.95
C GLU A 17 -3.87 0.26 28.42
N ILE A 18 -5.05 0.56 27.86
CA ILE A 18 -5.22 0.68 26.41
C ILE A 18 -4.41 1.88 25.87
N LEU A 19 -4.39 3.01 26.54
CA LEU A 19 -3.62 4.20 26.16
C LEU A 19 -2.11 3.98 26.28
N GLU A 20 -1.63 3.28 27.30
CA GLU A 20 -0.23 2.89 27.42
C GLU A 20 0.19 1.92 26.29
N THR A 21 -0.61 0.87 26.06
CA THR A 21 -0.34 -0.12 25.00
C THR A 21 -0.37 0.50 23.60
N MET A 22 -1.20 1.54 23.39
CA MET A 22 -1.21 2.32 22.15
C MET A 22 0.05 3.16 21.95
N LYS A 23 0.65 3.69 23.01
CA LYS A 23 1.89 4.47 22.96
C LYS A 23 3.14 3.60 22.76
N GLU A 24 3.09 2.34 23.16
CA GLU A 24 4.22 1.40 23.00
C GLU A 24 4.37 0.89 21.56
N TYR A 25 3.26 0.69 20.81
CA TYR A 25 3.34 0.18 19.45
C TYR A 25 3.73 1.29 18.46
N LYS A 26 4.95 1.18 17.93
CA LYS A 26 5.54 2.18 17.03
C LYS A 26 5.37 1.78 15.57
N VAL A 27 4.85 2.69 14.78
CA VAL A 27 4.76 2.56 13.31
C VAL A 27 5.66 3.61 12.67
N LEU A 28 6.42 3.20 11.66
CA LEU A 28 7.08 4.12 10.76
C LEU A 28 6.29 4.15 9.44
N PHE A 29 5.74 5.32 9.11
CA PHE A 29 4.96 5.51 7.89
C PHE A 29 5.82 6.19 6.84
N LEU A 30 6.06 5.49 5.72
CA LEU A 30 6.89 5.95 4.62
C LEU A 30 6.00 6.41 3.46
N THR A 31 6.20 7.64 3.00
CA THR A 31 5.51 8.17 1.83
C THR A 31 6.27 9.33 1.21
N CYS A 32 6.08 9.55 -0.09
CA CYS A 32 6.50 10.76 -0.81
C CYS A 32 5.28 11.48 -1.42
N ASN A 33 4.06 11.12 -1.02
CA ASN A 33 2.83 11.65 -1.60
C ASN A 33 1.89 12.21 -0.53
N LYS A 34 1.59 13.51 -0.62
CA LYS A 34 0.71 14.22 0.32
C LYS A 34 -0.70 13.64 0.40
N ASN A 35 -1.18 12.99 -0.66
CA ASN A 35 -2.51 12.37 -0.68
C ASN A 35 -2.63 11.20 0.30
N THR A 36 -1.52 10.64 0.78
CA THR A 36 -1.50 9.54 1.75
C THR A 36 -1.61 10.01 3.20
N LEU A 37 -1.45 11.31 3.47
CA LEU A 37 -1.45 11.88 4.82
C LEU A 37 -2.76 11.65 5.58
N GLY A 38 -3.87 11.40 4.89
CA GLY A 38 -5.13 11.01 5.52
C GLY A 38 -5.01 9.70 6.29
N LEU A 39 -4.28 8.72 5.76
CA LEU A 39 -4.01 7.46 6.43
C LEU A 39 -3.01 7.63 7.59
N TYR A 40 -1.97 8.46 7.40
CA TYR A 40 -1.04 8.82 8.47
C TYR A 40 -1.78 9.42 9.68
N LYS A 41 -2.63 10.45 9.47
CA LYS A 41 -3.45 11.06 10.53
C LYS A 41 -4.37 10.06 11.21
N TRP A 42 -4.94 9.12 10.47
CA TRP A 42 -5.75 8.07 11.06
C TRP A 42 -4.89 7.14 11.95
N LEU A 43 -3.67 6.77 11.53
CA LEU A 43 -2.74 5.97 12.33
C LEU A 43 -2.34 6.67 13.63
N GLU A 44 -2.17 8.01 13.62
CA GLU A 44 -1.89 8.81 14.85
C GLU A 44 -2.97 8.63 15.93
N THR A 45 -4.22 8.35 15.53
CA THR A 45 -5.30 8.06 16.48
C THR A 45 -5.25 6.64 17.06
N LYS A 46 -4.38 5.76 16.55
CA LYS A 46 -4.34 4.33 16.88
C LYS A 46 -3.05 3.91 17.58
N VAL A 47 -1.93 4.50 17.24
CA VAL A 47 -0.59 4.09 17.70
C VAL A 47 0.37 5.29 17.68
N ASN A 48 1.58 5.07 18.22
CA ASN A 48 2.68 6.00 18.04
C ASN A 48 3.22 5.85 16.61
N VAL A 49 2.96 6.81 15.74
CA VAL A 49 3.40 6.78 14.34
C VAL A 49 4.33 7.95 14.05
N LYS A 50 5.40 7.67 13.30
CA LYS A 50 6.33 8.67 12.78
C LYS A 50 6.27 8.67 11.25
N LEU A 51 6.11 9.85 10.67
CA LEU A 51 6.18 10.07 9.22
C LEU A 51 7.64 10.18 8.78
N LEU A 52 7.98 9.55 7.66
CA LEU A 52 9.25 9.73 6.97
C LEU A 52 9.00 9.87 5.47
N GLU A 53 9.37 11.02 4.91
CA GLU A 53 9.27 11.34 3.48
C GLU A 53 10.62 11.21 2.76
N GLU A 54 11.71 11.11 3.54
CA GLU A 54 13.08 10.99 3.08
C GLU A 54 13.52 9.51 2.97
N LYS A 55 14.68 9.29 2.37
CA LYS A 55 15.25 7.94 2.25
C LYS A 55 15.54 7.34 3.63
N ILE A 56 14.88 6.22 3.92
CA ILE A 56 15.05 5.46 5.16
C ILE A 56 16.48 4.88 5.26
N THR A 57 17.05 4.92 6.45
CA THR A 57 18.36 4.30 6.78
C THR A 57 18.21 3.24 7.86
N LEU A 58 19.12 2.26 7.88
CA LEU A 58 19.12 1.22 8.91
C LEU A 58 19.37 1.80 10.31
N ASP A 59 20.22 2.80 10.41
CA ASP A 59 20.53 3.44 11.70
C ASP A 59 19.31 4.14 12.27
N PHE A 60 18.53 4.84 11.43
CA PHE A 60 17.26 5.41 11.84
C PHE A 60 16.26 4.35 12.32
N VAL A 61 16.17 3.20 11.62
CA VAL A 61 15.29 2.10 12.02
C VAL A 61 15.72 1.49 13.34
N ARG A 62 17.02 1.32 13.56
CA ARG A 62 17.59 0.81 14.82
C ARG A 62 17.37 1.74 16.01
N GLU A 63 17.45 3.05 15.78
CA GLU A 63 17.19 4.07 16.80
C GLU A 63 15.70 4.16 17.14
N TYR A 64 14.85 4.31 16.14
CA TYR A 64 13.41 4.46 16.32
C TYR A 64 12.74 3.16 16.81
N LYS A 65 13.23 1.99 16.37
CA LYS A 65 12.74 0.63 16.71
C LYS A 65 11.24 0.48 16.43
N PRO A 66 10.80 0.65 15.17
CA PRO A 66 9.39 0.45 14.83
C PRO A 66 8.99 -1.02 14.96
N ASN A 67 7.76 -1.27 15.40
CA ASN A 67 7.14 -2.60 15.38
C ASN A 67 6.67 -2.97 13.96
N LEU A 68 6.31 -1.95 13.16
CA LEU A 68 5.84 -2.08 11.79
C LEU A 68 6.29 -0.89 10.96
N ILE A 69 6.74 -1.14 9.75
CA ILE A 69 6.91 -0.13 8.71
C ILE A 69 5.74 -0.26 7.72
N VAL A 70 5.06 0.84 7.44
CA VAL A 70 4.02 0.95 6.42
C VAL A 70 4.53 1.83 5.30
N SER A 71 4.71 1.26 4.12
CA SER A 71 5.08 1.96 2.89
C SER A 71 3.83 2.23 2.05
N TYR A 72 3.66 3.48 1.62
CA TYR A 72 2.56 3.85 0.75
C TYR A 72 2.96 5.02 -0.16
N ASN A 73 3.03 4.78 -1.47
CA ASN A 73 3.54 5.75 -2.44
C ASN A 73 4.92 6.32 -2.05
N TYR A 74 5.82 5.45 -1.63
CA TYR A 74 7.18 5.79 -1.21
C TYR A 74 8.15 5.57 -2.37
N SER A 75 8.89 6.62 -2.76
CA SER A 75 9.70 6.64 -3.99
C SER A 75 11.08 6.00 -3.84
N TYR A 76 11.50 5.66 -2.62
CA TYR A 76 12.82 5.08 -2.38
C TYR A 76 12.74 3.57 -2.18
N ILE A 77 13.73 2.86 -2.71
CA ILE A 77 13.88 1.42 -2.46
C ILE A 77 14.34 1.21 -1.02
N ILE A 78 13.65 0.34 -0.29
CA ILE A 78 14.03 -0.10 1.05
C ILE A 78 15.16 -1.13 0.90
N SER A 79 16.30 -0.86 1.52
CA SER A 79 17.49 -1.69 1.38
C SER A 79 17.33 -3.05 2.06
N LYS A 80 18.01 -4.07 1.52
CA LYS A 80 17.96 -5.46 1.98
C LYS A 80 18.26 -5.59 3.49
N ASN A 81 19.22 -4.85 4.02
CA ASN A 81 19.56 -4.88 5.43
C ASN A 81 18.42 -4.37 6.35
N ILE A 82 17.60 -3.42 5.89
CA ILE A 82 16.40 -2.98 6.60
C ILE A 82 15.33 -4.07 6.55
N ILE A 83 15.12 -4.70 5.38
CA ILE A 83 14.14 -5.78 5.20
C ILE A 83 14.49 -6.96 6.13
N GLU A 84 15.74 -7.36 6.17
CA GLU A 84 16.24 -8.42 7.06
C GLU A 84 16.09 -8.04 8.54
N TYR A 85 16.44 -6.81 8.92
CA TYR A 85 16.31 -6.32 10.30
C TYR A 85 14.85 -6.33 10.78
N MET A 86 13.92 -5.95 9.90
CA MET A 86 12.49 -5.89 10.21
C MET A 86 11.78 -7.25 10.17
N CYS A 87 12.42 -8.31 9.67
CA CYS A 87 11.93 -9.69 9.72
C CYS A 87 10.46 -9.84 9.26
N GLY A 88 10.11 -9.29 8.09
CA GLY A 88 8.76 -9.34 7.54
C GLY A 88 7.77 -8.32 8.13
N ASN A 89 8.24 -7.40 8.98
CA ASN A 89 7.40 -6.34 9.56
C ASN A 89 7.41 -5.06 8.70
N ILE A 90 7.43 -5.22 7.39
CA ILE A 90 7.29 -4.12 6.43
C ILE A 90 6.15 -4.49 5.49
N VAL A 91 5.13 -3.64 5.43
CA VAL A 91 4.00 -3.82 4.51
C VAL A 91 3.95 -2.67 3.51
N ASN A 92 3.62 -2.98 2.26
CA ASN A 92 3.37 -2.00 1.23
C ASN A 92 1.88 -1.98 0.86
N LEU A 93 1.36 -0.77 0.62
CA LEU A 93 0.02 -0.54 0.11
C LEU A 93 0.14 -0.25 -1.38
N HIS A 94 -0.25 -1.21 -2.21
CA HIS A 94 -0.09 -1.16 -3.66
C HIS A 94 -1.45 -1.13 -4.36
N ILE A 95 -1.64 -0.16 -5.27
CA ILE A 95 -2.91 0.05 -5.98
C ILE A 95 -2.99 -0.80 -7.25
N SER A 96 -2.63 -2.09 -7.15
CA SER A 96 -2.88 -3.09 -8.18
C SER A 96 -3.36 -4.41 -7.56
N TYR A 97 -3.90 -5.27 -8.41
CA TYR A 97 -4.25 -6.65 -8.06
C TYR A 97 -3.04 -7.55 -8.36
N LEU A 98 -2.07 -7.60 -7.42
CA LEU A 98 -0.85 -8.41 -7.60
C LEU A 98 -1.20 -9.89 -7.90
N PRO A 99 -0.42 -10.56 -8.76
CA PRO A 99 0.91 -10.18 -9.27
C PRO A 99 0.93 -9.25 -10.50
N TRP A 100 -0.23 -8.74 -10.91
CA TRP A 100 -0.33 -7.87 -12.09
C TRP A 100 0.11 -6.44 -11.77
N ASN A 101 0.79 -5.79 -12.73
CA ASN A 101 1.20 -4.38 -12.67
C ASN A 101 2.06 -4.04 -11.45
N ARG A 102 3.09 -4.86 -11.19
CA ARG A 102 4.17 -4.49 -10.27
C ARG A 102 4.90 -3.25 -10.81
N GLY A 103 5.49 -2.47 -9.93
CA GLY A 103 6.30 -1.31 -10.27
C GLY A 103 5.51 -0.04 -10.49
N ALA A 104 5.79 0.69 -11.57
CA ALA A 104 5.31 2.05 -11.78
C ALA A 104 3.91 2.11 -12.41
N SER A 105 3.12 3.12 -11.97
CA SER A 105 1.82 3.48 -12.58
C SER A 105 0.83 2.32 -12.77
N PRO A 106 0.64 1.46 -11.75
CA PRO A 106 -0.15 0.23 -11.85
C PRO A 106 -1.61 0.49 -12.27
N ASN A 107 -2.20 1.62 -11.85
CA ASN A 107 -3.54 2.01 -12.27
C ASN A 107 -3.63 2.14 -13.80
N PHE A 108 -2.71 2.89 -14.42
CA PHE A 108 -2.69 3.10 -15.86
C PHE A 108 -2.51 1.78 -16.63
N TRP A 109 -1.49 1.03 -16.29
CA TRP A 109 -1.14 -0.20 -16.98
C TRP A 109 -2.22 -1.28 -16.85
N SER A 110 -2.95 -1.32 -15.76
CA SER A 110 -4.03 -2.30 -15.59
C SER A 110 -5.12 -2.15 -16.66
N PHE A 111 -5.37 -0.95 -17.18
CA PHE A 111 -6.33 -0.71 -18.26
C PHE A 111 -5.72 -0.95 -19.63
N ILE A 112 -4.45 -0.61 -19.82
CA ILE A 112 -3.76 -0.78 -21.11
C ILE A 112 -3.50 -2.26 -21.44
N ASP A 113 -3.14 -3.05 -20.44
CA ASP A 113 -2.86 -4.48 -20.59
C ASP A 113 -4.10 -5.37 -20.34
N ASP A 114 -5.24 -4.74 -20.04
CA ASP A 114 -6.49 -5.41 -19.64
C ASP A 114 -6.30 -6.48 -18.56
N THR A 115 -5.50 -6.17 -17.55
CA THR A 115 -5.24 -7.05 -16.41
C THR A 115 -6.24 -6.81 -15.28
N PRO A 116 -6.36 -7.70 -14.27
CA PRO A 116 -7.19 -7.48 -13.10
C PRO A 116 -6.88 -6.17 -12.38
N LYS A 117 -7.92 -5.39 -12.04
CA LYS A 117 -7.83 -4.14 -11.31
C LYS A 117 -8.14 -4.40 -9.84
N GLY A 118 -7.41 -3.73 -8.94
CA GLY A 118 -7.63 -3.88 -7.51
C GLY A 118 -6.54 -3.26 -6.66
N VAL A 119 -6.51 -3.68 -5.41
CA VAL A 119 -5.57 -3.18 -4.41
C VAL A 119 -5.01 -4.33 -3.58
N THR A 120 -3.75 -4.22 -3.18
CA THR A 120 -3.04 -5.27 -2.46
C THR A 120 -2.23 -4.69 -1.29
N ILE A 121 -2.36 -5.31 -0.12
CA ILE A 121 -1.43 -5.14 1.00
C ILE A 121 -0.52 -6.35 0.99
N HIS A 122 0.79 -6.15 0.83
CA HIS A 122 1.77 -7.21 0.78
C HIS A 122 2.98 -6.91 1.65
N GLN A 123 3.75 -7.93 2.01
CA GLN A 123 5.06 -7.75 2.64
C GLN A 123 6.05 -7.19 1.62
N ILE A 124 7.05 -6.44 2.08
CA ILE A 124 8.17 -6.05 1.25
C ILE A 124 9.27 -7.12 1.37
N ASP A 125 9.74 -7.60 0.23
CA ASP A 125 10.93 -8.43 0.07
C ASP A 125 12.00 -7.71 -0.76
N SER A 126 12.99 -8.43 -1.27
CA SER A 126 14.09 -7.86 -2.05
C SER A 126 13.71 -7.54 -3.51
N GLY A 127 12.57 -8.03 -3.98
CA GLY A 127 12.04 -7.73 -5.31
C GLY A 127 11.11 -6.51 -5.29
N LEU A 128 10.72 -6.04 -6.45
CA LEU A 128 9.78 -4.93 -6.57
C LEU A 128 8.35 -5.48 -6.62
N ASP A 129 7.58 -5.21 -5.56
CA ASP A 129 6.20 -5.66 -5.36
C ASP A 129 6.00 -7.19 -5.47
N THR A 130 7.04 -7.98 -5.16
CA THR A 130 7.05 -9.45 -5.25
C THR A 130 6.72 -10.15 -3.94
N GLY A 131 6.69 -9.41 -2.84
CA GLY A 131 6.45 -9.97 -1.51
C GLY A 131 5.08 -10.61 -1.34
N LYS A 132 4.96 -11.44 -0.30
CA LYS A 132 3.75 -12.22 -0.01
C LYS A 132 2.55 -11.33 0.24
N ILE A 133 1.42 -11.69 -0.37
CA ILE A 133 0.14 -10.99 -0.22
C ILE A 133 -0.43 -11.26 1.17
N ILE A 134 -0.85 -10.20 1.85
CA ILE A 134 -1.53 -10.24 3.16
C ILE A 134 -3.04 -10.10 2.97
N PHE A 135 -3.46 -9.04 2.26
CA PHE A 135 -4.85 -8.77 1.92
C PHE A 135 -4.94 -8.21 0.51
N GLN A 136 -6.01 -8.56 -0.18
CA GLN A 136 -6.25 -8.13 -1.55
C GLN A 136 -7.74 -7.91 -1.79
N LYS A 137 -8.06 -6.93 -2.64
CA LYS A 137 -9.43 -6.65 -3.07
C LYS A 137 -9.46 -6.36 -4.56
N LYS A 138 -10.28 -7.11 -5.30
CA LYS A 138 -10.57 -6.82 -6.71
C LYS A 138 -11.53 -5.64 -6.83
N CYS A 139 -11.27 -4.75 -7.79
CA CYS A 139 -12.11 -3.60 -8.10
C CYS A 139 -12.63 -3.71 -9.54
N LEU A 140 -13.86 -3.27 -9.74
CA LEU A 140 -14.51 -3.25 -11.06
C LEU A 140 -14.78 -1.80 -11.45
N PHE A 141 -14.56 -1.47 -12.73
CA PHE A 141 -14.76 -0.14 -13.27
C PHE A 141 -15.55 -0.19 -14.57
N ASP A 142 -16.43 0.76 -14.76
CA ASP A 142 -17.08 1.04 -16.03
C ASP A 142 -16.22 2.05 -16.81
N ILE A 143 -15.33 1.54 -17.67
CA ILE A 143 -14.33 2.35 -18.37
C ILE A 143 -14.91 3.44 -19.26
N SER A 144 -16.18 3.32 -19.66
CA SER A 144 -16.88 4.34 -20.45
C SER A 144 -17.18 5.62 -19.65
N LYS A 145 -17.17 5.51 -18.30
CA LYS A 145 -17.48 6.60 -17.36
C LYS A 145 -16.27 7.06 -16.54
N GLU A 146 -15.15 6.36 -16.67
CA GLU A 146 -13.98 6.58 -15.83
C GLU A 146 -12.86 7.30 -16.58
N THR A 147 -12.09 8.07 -15.83
CA THR A 147 -10.78 8.58 -16.24
C THR A 147 -9.68 7.89 -15.45
N PHE A 148 -8.42 8.00 -15.91
CA PHE A 148 -7.29 7.48 -15.13
C PHE A 148 -7.17 8.17 -13.75
N ALA A 149 -7.54 9.45 -13.64
CA ALA A 149 -7.59 10.15 -12.37
C ALA A 149 -8.68 9.61 -11.46
N SER A 150 -9.92 9.42 -11.95
CA SER A 150 -11.03 8.93 -11.13
C SER A 150 -10.80 7.51 -10.61
N THR A 151 -10.22 6.63 -11.43
CA THR A 151 -9.86 5.27 -11.02
C THR A 151 -8.71 5.26 -10.02
N TYR A 152 -7.72 6.14 -10.18
CA TYR A 152 -6.64 6.33 -9.22
C TYR A 152 -7.18 6.74 -7.84
N GLU A 153 -8.09 7.71 -7.78
CA GLU A 153 -8.74 8.15 -6.54
C GLU A 153 -9.52 7.00 -5.89
N LYS A 154 -10.30 6.26 -6.66
CA LYS A 154 -11.07 5.10 -6.17
C LYS A 154 -10.17 3.99 -5.64
N LEU A 155 -9.07 3.66 -6.33
CA LEU A 155 -8.11 2.65 -5.85
C LEU A 155 -7.40 3.11 -4.58
N ASN A 156 -7.03 4.40 -4.47
CA ASN A 156 -6.46 4.94 -3.23
C ASN A 156 -7.47 4.89 -2.07
N TYR A 157 -8.72 5.19 -2.31
CA TYR A 157 -9.77 5.02 -1.30
C TYR A 157 -9.88 3.55 -0.85
N GLU A 158 -9.93 2.61 -1.80
CA GLU A 158 -10.08 1.18 -1.54
C GLU A 158 -8.90 0.58 -0.78
N ILE A 159 -7.66 0.97 -1.08
CA ILE A 159 -6.49 0.46 -0.35
C ILE A 159 -6.46 0.98 1.10
N ILE A 160 -6.84 2.24 1.30
CA ILE A 160 -6.94 2.83 2.63
C ILE A 160 -8.01 2.12 3.46
N GLU A 161 -9.20 1.88 2.90
CA GLU A 161 -10.27 1.18 3.60
C GLU A 161 -9.92 -0.30 3.85
N LEU A 162 -9.25 -0.97 2.92
CA LEU A 162 -8.75 -2.32 3.12
C LEU A 162 -7.76 -2.38 4.29
N PHE A 163 -6.84 -1.41 4.37
CA PHE A 163 -5.87 -1.31 5.46
C PHE A 163 -6.56 -1.04 6.81
N LYS A 164 -7.44 -0.04 6.88
CA LYS A 164 -8.18 0.32 8.11
C LYS A 164 -9.01 -0.86 8.63
N LYS A 165 -9.74 -1.54 7.74
CA LYS A 165 -10.56 -2.72 8.07
C LYS A 165 -9.72 -3.85 8.69
N ASN A 166 -8.50 -4.02 8.18
CA ASN A 166 -7.61 -5.11 8.61
C ASN A 166 -6.53 -4.68 9.60
N TRP A 167 -6.55 -3.43 10.07
CA TRP A 167 -5.52 -2.88 10.95
C TRP A 167 -5.22 -3.76 12.17
N LYS A 168 -6.25 -4.23 12.86
CA LYS A 168 -6.09 -5.10 14.03
C LYS A 168 -5.33 -6.38 13.66
N ASN A 169 -5.71 -7.03 12.56
CA ASN A 169 -5.06 -8.24 12.09
C ASN A 169 -3.60 -7.99 11.68
N ILE A 170 -3.33 -6.86 11.00
CA ILE A 170 -1.97 -6.46 10.62
C ILE A 170 -1.12 -6.23 11.87
N LYS A 171 -1.60 -5.44 12.83
CA LYS A 171 -0.92 -5.14 14.08
C LYS A 171 -0.60 -6.39 14.89
N GLU A 172 -1.56 -7.32 14.99
CA GLU A 172 -1.45 -8.55 15.77
C GLU A 172 -0.86 -9.73 14.96
N LYS A 173 -0.51 -9.51 13.67
CA LYS A 173 -0.02 -10.52 12.72
C LYS A 173 -0.97 -11.72 12.57
N LYS A 174 -2.28 -11.48 12.66
CA LYS A 174 -3.34 -12.48 12.52
C LYS A 174 -3.84 -12.52 11.07
N TYR A 175 -2.98 -12.93 10.16
CA TYR A 175 -3.28 -13.07 8.73
C TYR A 175 -2.51 -14.24 8.13
N VAL A 176 -2.98 -14.71 7.00
CA VAL A 176 -2.30 -15.73 6.20
C VAL A 176 -1.51 -15.03 5.09
N LEU A 177 -0.32 -15.53 4.83
CA LEU A 177 0.52 -15.05 3.74
C LEU A 177 0.32 -15.92 2.50
N HIS A 178 0.07 -15.29 1.37
CA HIS A 178 -0.11 -15.95 0.08
C HIS A 178 1.03 -15.60 -0.85
N GLU A 179 1.67 -16.63 -1.43
CA GLU A 179 2.70 -16.43 -2.45
C GLU A 179 2.07 -15.88 -3.74
N GLN A 180 2.83 -15.08 -4.47
CA GLN A 180 2.46 -14.66 -5.81
C GLN A 180 2.90 -15.74 -6.81
N THR A 181 2.01 -16.69 -7.11
CA THR A 181 2.34 -17.90 -7.91
C THR A 181 2.25 -17.67 -9.41
N GLU A 182 1.51 -16.68 -9.87
CA GLU A 182 1.42 -16.32 -11.28
C GLU A 182 2.57 -15.42 -11.70
N SER A 183 2.95 -15.42 -12.98
CA SER A 183 4.02 -14.56 -13.52
C SER A 183 3.70 -13.07 -13.35
N GLY A 184 2.42 -12.69 -13.52
CA GLY A 184 1.98 -11.32 -13.44
C GLY A 184 2.57 -10.41 -14.53
N SER A 185 2.57 -9.10 -14.26
CA SER A 185 3.21 -8.09 -15.13
C SER A 185 4.00 -7.08 -14.29
N TYR A 186 4.92 -6.37 -14.99
CA TYR A 186 5.79 -5.38 -14.37
C TYR A 186 6.02 -4.22 -15.35
N HIS A 187 5.98 -3.00 -14.84
CA HIS A 187 6.21 -1.78 -15.63
C HIS A 187 7.15 -0.81 -14.93
N THR A 188 7.93 -0.13 -15.73
CA THR A 188 8.87 0.90 -15.31
C THR A 188 8.31 2.30 -15.55
N THR A 189 8.88 3.29 -14.89
CA THR A 189 8.58 4.72 -15.18
C THR A 189 9.00 5.08 -16.61
N LEU A 190 10.11 4.50 -17.09
CA LEU A 190 10.62 4.77 -18.43
C LEU A 190 9.63 4.33 -19.52
N GLU A 191 9.03 3.15 -19.40
CA GLU A 191 8.00 2.67 -20.33
C GLU A 191 6.80 3.62 -20.41
N LEU A 192 6.37 4.17 -19.27
CA LEU A 192 5.29 5.17 -19.26
C LEU A 192 5.70 6.46 -19.94
N ASP A 193 6.91 6.93 -19.70
CA ASP A 193 7.44 8.17 -20.31
C ASP A 193 7.64 8.01 -21.83
N GLU A 194 8.05 6.83 -22.27
CA GLU A 194 8.13 6.49 -23.70
C GLU A 194 6.75 6.47 -24.34
N LEU A 195 5.80 5.78 -23.72
CA LEU A 195 4.43 5.73 -24.21
C LEU A 195 3.79 7.12 -24.29
N LYS A 196 4.00 7.97 -23.28
CA LYS A 196 3.50 9.35 -23.29
C LYS A 196 4.05 10.19 -24.44
N ARG A 197 5.29 9.97 -24.85
CA ARG A 197 5.88 10.67 -26.01
C ARG A 197 5.26 10.20 -27.33
N GLU A 198 4.95 8.92 -27.44
CA GLU A 198 4.48 8.31 -28.69
C GLU A 198 2.94 8.35 -28.83
N CYS A 199 2.22 8.14 -27.75
CA CYS A 199 0.77 8.18 -27.66
C CYS A 199 0.33 9.00 -26.43
N PRO A 200 0.41 10.34 -26.50
CA PRO A 200 0.18 11.23 -25.37
C PRO A 200 -1.19 11.02 -24.72
N PHE A 201 -1.24 11.15 -23.39
CA PHE A 201 -2.47 11.15 -22.61
C PHE A 201 -2.36 12.09 -21.41
N GLU A 202 -3.53 12.50 -20.93
CA GLU A 202 -3.68 13.21 -19.68
C GLU A 202 -4.39 12.32 -18.65
N TRP A 203 -4.15 12.56 -17.38
CA TRP A 203 -4.78 11.76 -16.33
C TRP A 203 -6.32 11.91 -16.29
N CYS A 204 -6.83 13.01 -16.82
CA CYS A 204 -8.27 13.27 -16.96
C CYS A 204 -8.90 12.66 -18.22
N ASP A 205 -8.12 12.02 -19.10
CA ASP A 205 -8.66 11.36 -20.28
C ASP A 205 -9.59 10.21 -19.88
N ASN A 206 -10.69 10.04 -20.65
CA ASN A 206 -11.56 8.89 -20.52
C ASN A 206 -10.82 7.61 -20.94
N ILE A 207 -10.93 6.57 -20.13
CA ILE A 207 -10.16 5.34 -20.32
C ILE A 207 -10.56 4.63 -21.62
N GLU A 208 -11.84 4.50 -21.91
CA GLU A 208 -12.32 3.81 -23.12
C GLU A 208 -11.85 4.53 -24.39
N GLU A 209 -11.93 5.87 -24.39
CA GLU A 209 -11.49 6.68 -25.53
C GLU A 209 -9.97 6.55 -25.73
N TYR A 210 -9.21 6.57 -24.64
CA TYR A 210 -7.77 6.40 -24.73
C TYR A 210 -7.37 5.00 -25.21
N ILE A 211 -8.02 3.95 -24.75
CA ILE A 211 -7.78 2.57 -25.24
C ILE A 211 -8.01 2.51 -26.75
N LYS A 212 -9.12 3.07 -27.26
CA LYS A 212 -9.40 3.13 -28.71
C LYS A 212 -8.33 3.89 -29.49
N LYS A 213 -7.77 4.97 -28.93
CA LYS A 213 -6.66 5.72 -29.50
C LYS A 213 -5.37 4.89 -29.52
N TYR A 214 -5.07 4.21 -28.42
CA TYR A 214 -3.88 3.39 -28.25
C TYR A 214 -3.87 2.18 -29.19
N GLU A 215 -5.00 1.51 -29.39
CA GLU A 215 -5.12 0.40 -30.36
C GLU A 215 -4.86 0.86 -31.81
N LYS A 216 -5.38 2.03 -32.19
CA LYS A 216 -5.07 2.62 -33.52
C LYS A 216 -3.57 2.98 -33.66
N TYR A 217 -2.94 3.43 -32.59
CA TYR A 217 -1.51 3.70 -32.57
C TYR A 217 -0.71 2.40 -32.78
N LYS A 218 -1.01 1.30 -32.05
CA LYS A 218 -0.37 -0.01 -32.21
C LYS A 218 -0.49 -0.54 -33.64
N THR A 219 -1.66 -0.45 -34.25
CA THR A 219 -1.94 -0.95 -35.61
C THR A 219 -1.12 -0.20 -36.67
N ARG A 220 -0.74 1.04 -36.45
CA ARG A 220 0.09 1.81 -37.41
C ARG A 220 1.58 1.50 -37.32
N ARG A 221 2.02 0.86 -36.26
CA ARG A 221 3.43 0.51 -36.00
C ARG A 221 3.81 -0.89 -36.45
N ASN A 222 2.83 -1.76 -36.59
CA ASN A 222 2.96 -3.12 -37.15
C ASN A 222 2.71 -3.13 -38.65
#